data_5ccc439a1036eff672a3756bd7530502
#
_entry.id   5ccc439a1036eff672a3756bd7530502
#
_cell.length_a   1.000
_cell.length_b   1.000
_cell.length_c   1.000
_cell.angle_alpha   90.00
_cell.angle_beta   90.00
_cell.angle_gamma   90.00
#
_symmetry.space_group_name_H-M   'P 1'
#
loop_
_entity.id
_entity.type
_entity.pdbx_description
1 polymer ?
#
loop_
_entity_poly.entity_id
_entity_poly.type
_entity_poly.pdbx_seq_one_letter_code
_entity_poly.pdbx_strand_id
1 'polypeptide(L)'
;LDVTPEATADRIVSMSTAYFSSYQKIHPELSEEEAALKFSEIIGGGIDQGFAEAREILDGLSVLEGDIATNIDATYDLVQEGLQAFIDSYRENNLEEKTEQASSVAP
;
A
#
# COMPACT_ATOMS: atom_id res chain seq x y z
N LEU A 1 9.41 -18.66 -9.95
CA LEU A 1 9.03 -17.38 -9.36
C LEU A 1 8.30 -16.53 -10.39
N ASP A 2 7.08 -16.12 -10.08
CA ASP A 2 6.29 -15.25 -10.96
C ASP A 2 6.78 -13.80 -10.83
N VAL A 3 7.24 -13.23 -11.93
CA VAL A 3 7.77 -11.86 -11.97
C VAL A 3 6.89 -10.90 -12.78
N THR A 4 5.62 -11.28 -13.01
CA THR A 4 4.66 -10.37 -13.64
C THR A 4 4.45 -9.13 -12.78
N PRO A 5 4.03 -7.99 -13.37
CA PRO A 5 3.71 -6.80 -12.57
C PRO A 5 2.68 -7.08 -11.47
N GLU A 6 1.66 -7.90 -11.76
CA GLU A 6 0.62 -8.26 -10.80
C GLU A 6 1.19 -9.01 -9.59
N ALA A 7 1.99 -10.03 -9.83
CA ALA A 7 2.59 -10.84 -8.75
C ALA A 7 3.63 -10.04 -7.97
N THR A 8 4.40 -9.20 -8.65
CA THR A 8 5.41 -8.36 -8.00
C THR A 8 4.75 -7.30 -7.12
N ALA A 9 3.73 -6.63 -7.63
CA ALA A 9 2.99 -5.64 -6.85
C ALA A 9 2.34 -6.27 -5.62
N ASP A 10 1.76 -7.44 -5.77
CA ASP A 10 1.13 -8.19 -4.68
C ASP A 10 2.13 -8.50 -3.56
N ARG A 11 3.34 -8.93 -3.92
CA ARG A 11 4.41 -9.17 -2.96
C ARG A 11 4.84 -7.90 -2.24
N ILE A 12 5.01 -6.81 -2.99
CA ILE A 12 5.41 -5.51 -2.41
C ILE A 12 4.37 -5.03 -1.40
N VAL A 13 3.09 -5.05 -1.76
CA VAL A 13 2.01 -4.61 -0.89
C VAL A 13 1.89 -5.54 0.33
N SER A 14 1.90 -6.86 0.13
CA SER A 14 1.78 -7.82 1.22
C SER A 14 2.93 -7.71 2.23
N MET A 15 4.16 -7.60 1.74
CA MET A 15 5.33 -7.48 2.61
C MET A 15 5.35 -6.13 3.33
N SER A 16 4.98 -5.06 2.64
CA SER A 16 4.94 -3.72 3.23
C SER A 16 3.87 -3.61 4.31
N THR A 17 2.66 -4.11 4.03
CA THR A 17 1.54 -4.00 4.98
C THR A 17 1.63 -5.00 6.14
N ALA A 18 2.51 -6.01 6.03
CA ALA A 18 2.73 -6.96 7.12
C ALA A 18 3.23 -6.30 8.41
N TYR A 19 3.85 -5.13 8.32
CA TYR A 19 4.34 -4.38 9.49
C TYR A 19 3.28 -3.50 10.15
N PHE A 20 2.08 -3.46 9.60
CA PHE A 20 1.03 -2.57 10.10
C PHE A 20 0.65 -2.88 11.56
N SER A 21 0.54 -4.14 11.94
CA SER A 21 0.20 -4.50 13.33
C SER A 21 1.25 -4.01 14.33
N SER A 22 2.53 -4.05 13.95
CA SER A 22 3.61 -3.50 14.77
C SER A 22 3.50 -1.99 14.91
N TYR A 23 3.15 -1.31 13.82
CA TYR A 23 2.92 0.13 13.81
C TYR A 23 1.80 0.52 14.77
N GLN A 24 0.69 -0.21 14.74
CA GLN A 24 -0.45 0.01 15.64
C GLN A 24 -0.06 -0.14 17.11
N LYS A 25 0.78 -1.13 17.43
CA LYS A 25 1.25 -1.35 18.81
C LYS A 25 2.11 -0.21 19.32
N ILE A 26 2.89 0.40 18.44
CA ILE A 26 3.75 1.54 18.78
C ILE A 26 2.92 2.82 18.92
N HIS A 27 1.79 2.91 18.22
CA HIS A 27 0.93 4.09 18.18
C HIS A 27 -0.49 3.77 18.66
N PRO A 28 -0.66 3.38 19.95
CA PRO A 28 -1.99 3.02 20.46
C PRO A 28 -2.94 4.21 20.54
N GLU A 29 -2.44 5.44 20.47
CA GLU A 29 -3.23 6.67 20.46
C GLU A 29 -4.00 6.89 19.15
N LEU A 30 -3.62 6.17 18.08
CA LEU A 30 -4.28 6.33 16.78
C LEU A 30 -5.43 5.34 16.61
N SER A 31 -6.52 5.79 15.98
CA SER A 31 -7.58 4.89 15.53
C SER A 31 -7.03 4.00 14.40
N GLU A 32 -7.73 2.93 14.07
CA GLU A 32 -7.34 2.05 12.97
C GLU A 32 -7.23 2.81 11.64
N GLU A 33 -8.20 3.67 11.36
CA GLU A 33 -8.20 4.47 10.13
C GLU A 33 -7.03 5.46 10.10
N GLU A 34 -6.80 6.18 11.20
CA GLU A 34 -5.67 7.11 11.30
C GLU A 34 -4.34 6.39 11.17
N ALA A 35 -4.19 5.23 11.83
CA ALA A 35 -2.99 4.41 11.76
C ALA A 35 -2.75 3.93 10.32
N ALA A 36 -3.80 3.46 9.64
CA ALA A 36 -3.69 3.00 8.25
C ALA A 36 -3.26 4.11 7.31
N LEU A 37 -3.82 5.33 7.47
CA LEU A 37 -3.44 6.49 6.66
C LEU A 37 -1.99 6.89 6.88
N LYS A 38 -1.57 7.04 8.14
CA LYS A 38 -0.20 7.44 8.46
C LYS A 38 0.82 6.39 8.06
N PHE A 39 0.51 5.13 8.31
CA PHE A 39 1.36 4.01 7.92
C PHE A 39 1.54 3.98 6.40
N SER A 40 0.45 4.14 5.65
CA SER A 40 0.48 4.15 4.17
C SER A 40 1.29 5.31 3.62
N GLU A 41 1.27 6.48 4.26
CA GLU A 41 2.12 7.61 3.86
C GLU A 41 3.60 7.28 4.02
N ILE A 42 3.98 6.66 5.14
CA ILE A 42 5.37 6.28 5.40
C ILE A 42 5.83 5.21 4.41
N ILE A 43 5.04 4.17 4.23
CA ILE A 43 5.36 3.07 3.31
C ILE A 43 5.35 3.56 1.86
N GLY A 44 4.38 4.41 1.51
CA GLY A 44 4.29 4.99 0.17
C GLY A 44 5.52 5.82 -0.19
N GLY A 45 6.02 6.60 0.76
CA GLY A 45 7.25 7.37 0.57
C GLY A 45 8.45 6.48 0.31
N GLY A 46 8.58 5.39 1.07
CA GLY A 46 9.65 4.41 0.87
C GLY A 46 9.54 3.68 -0.47
N ILE A 47 8.34 3.34 -0.88
CA ILE A 47 8.07 2.69 -2.17
C ILE A 47 8.42 3.65 -3.31
N ASP A 48 8.00 4.91 -3.24
CA ASP A 48 8.32 5.90 -4.27
C ASP A 48 9.83 6.08 -4.41
N GLN A 49 10.53 6.16 -3.29
CA GLN A 49 11.99 6.28 -3.29
C GLN A 49 12.63 5.04 -3.90
N GLY A 50 12.17 3.84 -3.54
CA GLY A 50 12.68 2.58 -4.07
C GLY A 50 12.49 2.47 -5.57
N PHE A 51 11.32 2.84 -6.08
CA PHE A 51 11.06 2.85 -7.54
C PHE A 51 11.94 3.87 -8.26
N ALA A 52 12.10 5.07 -7.69
CA ALA A 52 12.96 6.10 -8.29
C ALA A 52 14.41 5.61 -8.38
N GLU A 53 14.94 4.99 -7.33
CA GLU A 53 16.29 4.43 -7.32
C GLU A 53 16.45 3.29 -8.31
N ALA A 54 15.46 2.40 -8.39
CA ALA A 54 15.48 1.28 -9.35
C ALA A 54 15.49 1.79 -10.79
N ARG A 55 14.67 2.79 -11.11
CA ARG A 55 14.63 3.40 -12.44
C ARG A 55 15.97 4.05 -12.79
N GLU A 56 16.58 4.74 -11.84
CA GLU A 56 17.88 5.38 -12.01
C GLU A 56 18.98 4.37 -12.34
N ILE A 57 19.00 3.25 -11.61
CA ILE A 57 19.95 2.16 -11.85
C ILE A 57 19.75 1.57 -13.25
N LEU A 58 18.51 1.26 -13.61
CA LEU A 58 18.20 0.66 -14.92
C LEU A 58 18.49 1.61 -16.07
N ASP A 59 18.25 2.90 -15.88
CA ASP A 59 18.58 3.92 -16.87
C ASP A 59 20.10 4.03 -17.04
N GLY A 60 20.84 3.99 -15.93
CA GLY A 60 22.30 3.98 -15.95
C GLY A 60 22.90 2.78 -16.66
N LEU A 61 22.19 1.65 -16.66
CA LEU A 61 22.57 0.45 -17.39
C LEU A 61 22.04 0.43 -18.85
N SER A 62 21.33 1.47 -19.25
CA SER A 62 20.71 1.62 -20.57
C SER A 62 19.68 0.53 -20.88
N VAL A 63 18.99 0.02 -19.87
CA VAL A 63 17.95 -1.02 -20.02
C VAL A 63 16.55 -0.53 -19.67
N LEU A 64 16.38 0.73 -19.27
CA LEU A 64 15.08 1.28 -18.94
C LEU A 64 14.33 1.71 -20.21
N GLU A 65 13.89 0.72 -20.97
CA GLU A 65 13.15 0.93 -22.21
C GLU A 65 12.27 -0.29 -22.51
N GLY A 66 11.34 -0.13 -23.44
CA GLY A 66 10.49 -1.23 -23.92
C GLY A 66 9.72 -1.90 -22.80
N ASP A 67 9.75 -3.22 -22.77
CA ASP A 67 8.99 -4.04 -21.80
C ASP A 67 9.40 -3.80 -20.35
N ILE A 68 10.69 -3.53 -20.11
CA ILE A 68 11.18 -3.28 -18.75
C ILE A 68 10.55 -2.00 -18.22
N ALA A 69 10.57 -0.91 -18.97
CA ALA A 69 9.97 0.35 -18.58
C ALA A 69 8.45 0.20 -18.37
N THR A 70 7.77 -0.48 -19.30
CA THR A 70 6.33 -0.72 -19.22
C THR A 70 5.96 -1.53 -17.98
N ASN A 71 6.73 -2.58 -17.68
CA ASN A 71 6.47 -3.45 -16.54
C ASN A 71 6.70 -2.73 -15.20
N ILE A 72 7.71 -1.86 -15.13
CA ILE A 72 7.96 -1.06 -13.93
C ILE A 72 6.81 -0.10 -13.69
N ASP A 73 6.34 0.58 -14.72
CA ASP A 73 5.22 1.51 -14.63
C ASP A 73 3.95 0.78 -14.19
N ALA A 74 3.66 -0.37 -14.79
CA ALA A 74 2.50 -1.19 -14.41
C ALA A 74 2.59 -1.67 -12.97
N THR A 75 3.77 -2.12 -12.53
CA THR A 75 3.99 -2.57 -11.16
C THR A 75 3.75 -1.43 -10.18
N TYR A 76 4.27 -0.25 -10.47
CA TYR A 76 4.09 0.93 -9.63
C TYR A 76 2.60 1.27 -9.48
N ASP A 77 1.86 1.32 -10.59
CA ASP A 77 0.43 1.63 -10.56
C ASP A 77 -0.36 0.60 -9.73
N LEU A 78 -0.03 -0.68 -9.88
CA LEU A 78 -0.68 -1.75 -9.12
C LEU A 78 -0.36 -1.67 -7.63
N VAL A 79 0.86 -1.27 -7.28
CA VAL A 79 1.23 -1.04 -5.87
C VAL A 79 0.40 0.11 -5.29
N GLN A 80 0.24 1.20 -6.02
CA GLN A 80 -0.60 2.33 -5.56
C GLN A 80 -2.05 1.90 -5.36
N GLU A 81 -2.60 1.12 -6.27
CA GLU A 81 -3.95 0.55 -6.14
C GLU A 81 -4.06 -0.35 -4.90
N GLY A 82 -3.05 -1.18 -4.66
CA GLY A 82 -3.02 -2.08 -3.50
C GLY A 82 -2.96 -1.34 -2.17
N LEU A 83 -2.16 -0.27 -2.09
CA LEU A 83 -2.09 0.58 -0.90
C LEU A 83 -3.41 1.31 -0.66
N GLN A 84 -4.05 1.79 -1.73
CA GLN A 84 -5.35 2.45 -1.62
C GLN A 84 -6.42 1.47 -1.12
N ALA A 85 -6.42 0.24 -1.64
CA ALA A 85 -7.33 -0.81 -1.18
C ALA A 85 -7.12 -1.13 0.30
N PHE A 86 -5.87 -1.12 0.76
CA PHE A 86 -5.52 -1.31 2.16
C PHE A 86 -6.15 -0.21 3.04
N ILE A 87 -6.00 1.05 2.64
CA ILE A 87 -6.59 2.19 3.35
C ILE A 87 -8.12 2.07 3.37
N ASP A 88 -8.71 1.77 2.22
CA ASP A 88 -10.16 1.69 2.05
C ASP A 88 -10.77 0.60 2.92
N SER A 89 -10.07 -0.52 3.11
CA SER A 89 -10.54 -1.61 3.97
C SER A 89 -10.75 -1.16 5.42
N TYR A 90 -9.92 -0.26 5.92
CA TYR A 90 -10.05 0.29 7.27
C TYR A 90 -11.14 1.37 7.36
N ARG A 91 -11.35 2.12 6.30
CA ARG A 91 -12.45 3.08 6.21
C ARG A 91 -13.80 2.39 6.17
N GLU A 92 -13.95 1.35 5.37
CA GLU A 92 -15.17 0.56 5.26
C GLU A 92 -15.53 -0.09 6.59
N ASN A 93 -14.55 -0.70 7.26
CA ASN A 93 -14.77 -1.30 8.58
C ASN A 93 -15.23 -0.28 9.60
N ASN A 94 -14.65 0.91 9.60
CA ASN A 94 -15.03 1.99 10.50
C ASN A 94 -16.46 2.48 10.23
N LEU A 95 -16.87 2.56 8.96
CA LEU A 95 -18.22 2.94 8.58
C LEU A 95 -19.25 1.88 8.98
N GLU A 96 -18.92 0.60 8.79
CA GLU A 96 -19.78 -0.52 9.19
C GLU A 96 -20.00 -0.51 10.72
N GLU A 97 -18.95 -0.32 11.50
CA GLU A 97 -19.04 -0.23 12.96
C GLU A 97 -19.95 0.91 13.39
N LYS A 98 -19.82 2.07 12.79
CA LYS A 98 -20.68 3.23 13.07
C LYS A 98 -22.15 2.95 12.72
N THR A 99 -22.37 2.27 11.61
CA THR A 99 -23.72 1.91 11.17
C THR A 99 -24.35 0.90 12.13
N GLU A 100 -23.61 -0.12 12.56
CA GLU A 100 -24.07 -1.11 13.53
C GLU A 100 -24.42 -0.47 14.87
N GLN A 101 -23.57 0.44 15.38
CA GLN A 101 -23.82 1.17 16.61
C GLN A 101 -25.07 2.04 16.51
N ALA A 102 -25.26 2.70 15.38
CA ALA A 102 -26.46 3.51 15.15
C ALA A 102 -27.73 2.63 15.13
N SER A 103 -27.65 1.46 14.53
CA SER A 103 -28.76 0.49 14.50
C SER A 103 -29.10 -0.05 15.88
N SER A 104 -28.10 -0.29 16.73
CA SER A 104 -28.32 -0.84 18.06
C SER A 104 -28.91 0.18 19.05
N VAL A 105 -28.83 1.47 18.76
CA VAL A 105 -29.39 2.54 19.58
C VAL A 105 -30.84 2.84 19.22
N ALA A 106 -31.30 2.45 18.04
CA ALA A 106 -32.67 2.65 17.60
C ALA A 106 -33.65 1.82 18.46
N PRO A 107 -34.72 2.40 18.97
CA PRO A 107 -35.70 1.67 19.79
C PRO A 107 -36.48 0.61 19.00
#